data_c02d8d5a3295c934e63675bea2f81b6f
#
_entry.id   c02d8d5a3295c934e63675bea2f81b6f
#
_cell.length_a   1.000
_cell.length_b   1.000
_cell.length_c   1.000
_cell.angle_alpha   90.00
_cell.angle_beta   90.00
_cell.angle_gamma   90.00
#
_symmetry.space_group_name_H-M   'P 1'
#
loop_
_entity.id
_entity.type
_entity.pdbx_description
1 polymer ?
#
loop_
_entity_poly.entity_id
_entity_poly.type
_entity_poly.pdbx_seq_one_letter_code
_entity_poly.pdbx_strand_id
1 'polypeptide(L)'
;MIKKLLVTVPAVAFLLLSNKASAQLTVKPLAPQNILLQSADQKLAQNKKLVYDMWREFLEGGHIEVAEKYFTETYMQHNPNAATGRKGLVDFFSKFVKPKPIADTIKAPVVAIVAEGDLVMISFVREMPDPADKTKKYTTTWFDMFRIENGKIAEHWDSSEKMKMN
;
A
#
# COMPACT_ATOMS: atom_id res chain seq x y z
N MET A 1 -56.40 6.29 59.41
CA MET A 1 -56.53 6.51 57.96
C MET A 1 -55.18 6.91 57.41
N ILE A 2 -54.44 5.96 56.76
CA ILE A 2 -53.10 6.19 56.20
C ILE A 2 -53.31 6.47 54.71
N LYS A 3 -52.99 7.72 54.30
CA LYS A 3 -53.02 8.11 52.88
C LYS A 3 -51.76 7.55 52.19
N LYS A 4 -51.94 6.61 51.26
CA LYS A 4 -50.87 6.15 50.35
C LYS A 4 -50.57 7.23 49.32
N LEU A 5 -49.34 7.75 49.37
CA LEU A 5 -48.83 8.67 48.38
C LEU A 5 -48.29 7.83 47.18
N LEU A 6 -48.99 7.95 46.04
CA LEU A 6 -48.53 7.36 44.79
C LEU A 6 -47.44 8.25 44.18
N VAL A 7 -46.20 7.78 44.17
CA VAL A 7 -45.09 8.44 43.50
C VAL A 7 -45.02 7.88 42.06
N THR A 8 -45.45 8.69 41.07
CA THR A 8 -45.26 8.38 39.65
C THR A 8 -43.86 8.78 39.22
N VAL A 9 -43.02 7.81 38.91
CA VAL A 9 -41.70 8.01 38.33
C VAL A 9 -41.87 8.20 36.81
N PRO A 10 -41.47 9.33 36.21
CA PRO A 10 -41.51 9.47 34.76
C PRO A 10 -40.47 8.56 34.11
N ALA A 11 -40.92 7.69 33.22
CA ALA A 11 -40.04 6.90 32.37
C ALA A 11 -39.35 7.84 31.38
N VAL A 12 -38.08 8.16 31.61
CA VAL A 12 -37.23 8.85 30.63
C VAL A 12 -36.89 7.85 29.53
N ALA A 13 -37.57 7.97 28.39
CA ALA A 13 -37.23 7.23 27.19
C ALA A 13 -35.88 7.74 26.64
N PHE A 14 -34.79 6.98 26.87
CA PHE A 14 -33.54 7.20 26.19
C PHE A 14 -33.72 6.87 24.71
N LEU A 15 -33.90 7.88 23.88
CA LEU A 15 -33.78 7.78 22.43
C LEU A 15 -32.30 7.49 22.14
N LEU A 16 -31.95 6.23 21.93
CA LEU A 16 -30.71 5.82 21.33
C LEU A 16 -30.66 6.37 19.90
N LEU A 17 -30.09 7.56 19.74
CA LEU A 17 -29.67 8.06 18.44
C LEU A 17 -28.54 7.11 17.96
N SER A 18 -28.92 6.10 17.19
CA SER A 18 -27.98 5.29 16.44
C SER A 18 -27.33 6.23 15.42
N ASN A 19 -26.20 6.83 15.81
CA ASN A 19 -25.29 7.42 14.85
C ASN A 19 -24.92 6.31 13.87
N LYS A 20 -25.50 6.34 12.67
CA LYS A 20 -25.01 5.52 11.57
C LYS A 20 -23.58 5.97 11.35
N ALA A 21 -22.60 5.17 11.78
CA ALA A 21 -21.23 5.41 11.43
C ALA A 21 -21.19 5.58 9.92
N SER A 22 -20.77 6.76 9.46
CA SER A 22 -20.60 7.02 8.02
C SER A 22 -19.66 5.96 7.48
N ALA A 23 -20.10 5.22 6.47
CA ALA A 23 -19.24 4.23 5.83
C ALA A 23 -17.93 4.91 5.41
N GLN A 24 -16.80 4.23 5.63
CA GLN A 24 -15.49 4.72 5.21
C GLN A 24 -15.54 5.15 3.74
N LEU A 25 -15.01 6.33 3.44
CA LEU A 25 -14.89 6.79 2.07
C LEU A 25 -13.95 5.87 1.28
N THR A 26 -14.33 5.58 0.04
CA THR A 26 -13.50 4.80 -0.88
C THR A 26 -12.17 5.49 -1.12
N VAL A 27 -11.07 4.76 -0.96
CA VAL A 27 -9.72 5.25 -1.28
C VAL A 27 -9.61 5.47 -2.79
N LYS A 28 -9.03 6.60 -3.19
CA LYS A 28 -8.84 6.97 -4.61
C LYS A 28 -7.44 7.53 -4.83
N PRO A 29 -6.92 7.46 -6.08
CA PRO A 29 -5.72 8.21 -6.47
C PRO A 29 -5.85 9.70 -6.16
N LEU A 30 -4.77 10.30 -5.61
CA LEU A 30 -4.74 11.73 -5.27
C LEU A 30 -4.57 12.62 -6.51
N ALA A 31 -3.87 12.11 -7.54
CA ALA A 31 -3.63 12.81 -8.79
C ALA A 31 -3.27 11.81 -9.91
N PRO A 32 -3.25 12.23 -11.18
CA PRO A 32 -2.66 11.45 -12.27
C PRO A 32 -1.20 11.09 -11.99
N GLN A 33 -0.76 9.92 -12.42
CA GLN A 33 0.57 9.37 -12.06
C GLN A 33 1.72 10.28 -12.50
N ASN A 34 1.64 10.95 -13.66
CA ASN A 34 2.64 11.90 -14.11
C ASN A 34 2.78 13.13 -13.17
N ILE A 35 1.72 13.54 -12.49
CA ILE A 35 1.76 14.60 -11.47
C ILE A 35 2.40 14.10 -10.18
N LEU A 36 2.10 12.85 -9.76
CA LEU A 36 2.70 12.24 -8.57
C LEU A 36 4.23 12.11 -8.65
N LEU A 37 4.79 12.03 -9.87
CA LEU A 37 6.24 11.97 -10.11
C LEU A 37 6.95 13.32 -9.96
N GLN A 38 6.23 14.42 -9.97
CA GLN A 38 6.83 15.76 -9.93
C GLN A 38 7.38 16.08 -8.53
N SER A 39 8.47 16.85 -8.51
CA SER A 39 9.05 17.48 -7.33
C SER A 39 9.83 18.72 -7.77
N ALA A 40 9.86 19.76 -6.92
CA ALA A 40 10.75 20.91 -7.14
C ALA A 40 12.23 20.53 -6.96
N ASP A 41 12.52 19.51 -6.14
CA ASP A 41 13.84 18.93 -5.99
C ASP A 41 14.03 17.84 -7.06
N GLN A 42 15.07 18.04 -7.90
CA GLN A 42 15.37 17.12 -9.00
C GLN A 42 15.76 15.72 -8.51
N LYS A 43 16.47 15.62 -7.38
CA LYS A 43 16.86 14.32 -6.80
C LYS A 43 15.64 13.54 -6.34
N LEU A 44 14.70 14.20 -5.67
CA LEU A 44 13.46 13.57 -5.24
C LEU A 44 12.60 13.14 -6.44
N ALA A 45 12.54 13.94 -7.50
CA ALA A 45 11.85 13.55 -8.73
C ALA A 45 12.49 12.32 -9.39
N GLN A 46 13.83 12.26 -9.43
CA GLN A 46 14.56 11.09 -9.94
C GLN A 46 14.32 9.84 -9.08
N ASN A 47 14.33 9.97 -7.75
CA ASN A 47 14.06 8.87 -6.84
C ASN A 47 12.64 8.33 -7.01
N LYS A 48 11.62 9.20 -7.12
CA LYS A 48 10.25 8.79 -7.43
C LYS A 48 10.17 8.04 -8.75
N LYS A 49 10.83 8.56 -9.78
CA LYS A 49 10.85 7.92 -11.11
C LYS A 49 11.53 6.56 -11.08
N LEU A 50 12.63 6.40 -10.35
CA LEU A 50 13.32 5.12 -10.18
C LEU A 50 12.38 4.05 -9.61
N VAL A 51 11.68 4.36 -8.51
CA VAL A 51 10.73 3.43 -7.88
C VAL A 51 9.55 3.15 -8.82
N TYR A 52 9.05 4.17 -9.51
CA TYR A 52 7.95 4.04 -10.47
C TYR A 52 8.32 3.12 -11.65
N ASP A 53 9.50 3.32 -12.26
CA ASP A 53 9.96 2.50 -13.38
C ASP A 53 10.24 1.06 -12.93
N MET A 54 10.86 0.87 -11.76
CA MET A 54 11.05 -0.44 -11.14
C MET A 54 9.71 -1.16 -10.99
N TRP A 55 8.67 -0.47 -10.50
CA TRP A 55 7.36 -1.07 -10.33
C TRP A 55 6.76 -1.54 -11.65
N ARG A 56 6.83 -0.70 -12.69
CA ARG A 56 6.31 -1.04 -14.02
C ARG A 56 7.06 -2.18 -14.69
N GLU A 57 8.40 -2.14 -14.64
CA GLU A 57 9.23 -3.07 -15.40
C GLU A 57 9.43 -4.39 -14.62
N PHE A 58 9.91 -4.29 -13.38
CA PHE A 58 10.26 -5.46 -12.59
C PHE A 58 9.02 -6.16 -11.98
N LEU A 59 8.14 -5.41 -11.28
CA LEU A 59 7.01 -6.03 -10.59
C LEU A 59 5.84 -6.32 -11.54
N GLU A 60 5.27 -5.31 -12.18
CA GLU A 60 4.11 -5.51 -13.05
C GLU A 60 4.49 -6.13 -14.41
N GLY A 61 5.59 -5.72 -15.00
CA GLY A 61 6.11 -6.29 -16.24
C GLY A 61 6.69 -7.68 -16.09
N GLY A 62 7.09 -8.04 -14.87
CA GLY A 62 7.66 -9.35 -14.57
C GLY A 62 9.06 -9.58 -15.15
N HIS A 63 9.76 -8.50 -15.51
CA HIS A 63 11.10 -8.54 -16.07
C HIS A 63 12.14 -8.63 -14.96
N ILE A 64 12.28 -9.80 -14.36
CA ILE A 64 13.23 -10.02 -13.25
C ILE A 64 14.70 -9.88 -13.67
N GLU A 65 15.00 -10.01 -14.95
CA GLU A 65 16.33 -9.80 -15.52
C GLU A 65 16.85 -8.37 -15.41
N VAL A 66 15.95 -7.38 -15.25
CA VAL A 66 16.34 -5.99 -15.04
C VAL A 66 16.66 -5.65 -13.57
N ALA A 67 16.68 -6.63 -12.67
CA ALA A 67 16.91 -6.40 -11.24
C ALA A 67 18.19 -5.61 -10.96
N GLU A 68 19.28 -5.84 -11.72
CA GLU A 68 20.54 -5.12 -11.56
C GLU A 68 20.42 -3.62 -11.89
N LYS A 69 19.51 -3.24 -12.79
CA LYS A 69 19.23 -1.83 -13.11
C LYS A 69 18.68 -1.09 -11.89
N TYR A 70 17.87 -1.76 -11.08
CA TYR A 70 17.07 -1.13 -10.02
C TYR A 70 17.59 -1.36 -8.62
N PHE A 71 18.18 -2.52 -8.32
CA PHE A 71 18.53 -2.90 -6.95
C PHE A 71 20.04 -3.00 -6.74
N THR A 72 20.49 -2.61 -5.54
CA THR A 72 21.87 -2.89 -5.11
C THR A 72 22.08 -4.41 -4.96
N GLU A 73 23.33 -4.89 -5.02
CA GLU A 73 23.62 -6.29 -4.79
C GLU A 73 23.25 -6.72 -3.36
N THR A 74 23.52 -5.84 -2.40
CA THR A 74 23.29 -6.03 -0.96
C THR A 74 21.87 -5.59 -0.52
N TYR A 75 20.92 -5.49 -1.45
CA TYR A 75 19.54 -5.07 -1.16
C TYR A 75 18.98 -5.73 0.10
N MET A 76 18.44 -4.94 1.02
CA MET A 76 17.83 -5.41 2.26
C MET A 76 16.32 -5.49 2.12
N GLN A 77 15.76 -6.64 2.49
CA GLN A 77 14.32 -6.91 2.43
C GLN A 77 13.75 -7.10 3.84
N HIS A 78 12.73 -6.31 4.19
CA HIS A 78 12.03 -6.44 5.46
C HIS A 78 10.69 -7.19 5.35
N ASN A 79 10.24 -7.52 4.13
CA ASN A 79 9.10 -8.42 3.94
C ASN A 79 9.49 -9.84 4.40
N PRO A 80 8.75 -10.46 5.35
CA PRO A 80 9.12 -11.76 5.93
C PRO A 80 9.05 -12.94 4.96
N ASN A 81 8.56 -12.73 3.74
CA ASN A 81 8.34 -13.76 2.75
C ASN A 81 9.44 -13.84 1.68
N ALA A 82 10.28 -12.81 1.58
CA ALA A 82 11.36 -12.75 0.60
C ALA A 82 12.72 -12.62 1.28
N ALA A 83 13.73 -13.30 0.73
CA ALA A 83 15.08 -13.24 1.26
C ALA A 83 15.77 -11.92 0.91
N THR A 84 16.68 -11.46 1.77
CA THR A 84 17.57 -10.33 1.55
C THR A 84 18.57 -10.64 0.40
N GLY A 85 19.08 -9.58 -0.23
CA GLY A 85 19.94 -9.61 -1.39
C GLY A 85 19.18 -9.59 -2.72
N ARG A 86 19.77 -8.92 -3.74
CA ARG A 86 19.16 -8.87 -5.08
C ARG A 86 18.85 -10.27 -5.62
N LYS A 87 19.76 -11.23 -5.41
CA LYS A 87 19.51 -12.62 -5.79
C LYS A 87 18.28 -13.21 -5.07
N GLY A 88 18.15 -12.99 -3.76
CA GLY A 88 16.99 -13.47 -2.99
C GLY A 88 15.68 -12.89 -3.49
N LEU A 89 15.67 -11.61 -3.87
CA LEU A 89 14.53 -10.94 -4.49
C LEU A 89 14.16 -11.59 -5.84
N VAL A 90 15.13 -11.80 -6.72
CA VAL A 90 14.94 -12.44 -8.03
C VAL A 90 14.42 -13.87 -7.85
N ASP A 91 15.01 -14.66 -6.97
CA ASP A 91 14.59 -16.04 -6.69
C ASP A 91 13.14 -16.09 -6.14
N PHE A 92 12.73 -15.09 -5.36
CA PHE A 92 11.36 -14.99 -4.87
C PHE A 92 10.38 -14.71 -6.02
N PHE A 93 10.60 -13.64 -6.79
CA PHE A 93 9.68 -13.23 -7.85
C PHE A 93 9.63 -14.20 -9.03
N SER A 94 10.73 -14.90 -9.35
CA SER A 94 10.77 -15.91 -10.43
C SER A 94 9.70 -17.01 -10.29
N LYS A 95 9.20 -17.23 -9.08
CA LYS A 95 8.16 -18.23 -8.80
C LYS A 95 6.76 -17.76 -9.20
N PHE A 96 6.53 -16.44 -9.30
CA PHE A 96 5.18 -15.86 -9.41
C PHE A 96 4.97 -15.05 -10.67
N VAL A 97 6.03 -14.49 -11.25
CA VAL A 97 5.91 -13.58 -12.40
C VAL A 97 6.49 -14.19 -13.68
N LYS A 98 5.92 -13.76 -14.80
CA LYS A 98 6.44 -14.04 -16.15
C LYS A 98 6.52 -12.72 -16.91
N PRO A 99 7.56 -12.49 -17.73
CA PRO A 99 7.66 -11.29 -18.55
C PRO A 99 6.44 -11.07 -19.44
N LYS A 100 5.98 -9.84 -19.49
CA LYS A 100 4.89 -9.35 -20.35
C LYS A 100 5.19 -7.92 -20.81
N PRO A 101 4.53 -7.41 -21.86
CA PRO A 101 4.77 -6.05 -22.33
C PRO A 101 4.68 -5.01 -21.20
N ILE A 102 5.70 -4.14 -21.11
CA ILE A 102 5.76 -3.08 -20.14
C ILE A 102 4.73 -2.01 -20.51
N ALA A 103 3.82 -1.71 -19.60
CA ALA A 103 2.82 -0.67 -19.80
C ALA A 103 3.40 0.73 -19.62
N ASP A 104 2.79 1.75 -20.22
CA ASP A 104 3.21 3.16 -20.08
C ASP A 104 3.02 3.69 -18.67
N THR A 105 2.07 3.14 -17.91
CA THR A 105 1.76 3.51 -16.54
C THR A 105 1.62 2.26 -15.67
N ILE A 106 1.81 2.42 -14.35
CA ILE A 106 1.47 1.40 -13.35
C ILE A 106 -0.03 1.09 -13.47
N LYS A 107 -0.39 -0.18 -13.56
CA LYS A 107 -1.80 -0.63 -13.69
C LYS A 107 -2.52 -0.67 -12.36
N ALA A 108 -1.81 -1.01 -11.29
CA ALA A 108 -2.37 -0.91 -9.94
C ALA A 108 -2.75 0.56 -9.63
N PRO A 109 -3.88 0.83 -8.99
CA PRO A 109 -4.33 2.20 -8.74
C PRO A 109 -3.47 2.88 -7.68
N VAL A 110 -2.44 3.62 -8.14
CA VAL A 110 -1.50 4.39 -7.30
C VAL A 110 -2.24 5.51 -6.60
N VAL A 111 -2.18 5.55 -5.27
CA VAL A 111 -2.75 6.65 -4.47
C VAL A 111 -1.81 7.84 -4.43
N ALA A 112 -0.55 7.62 -4.05
CA ALA A 112 0.46 8.67 -3.89
C ALA A 112 1.87 8.11 -4.13
N ILE A 113 2.79 9.00 -4.53
CA ILE A 113 4.23 8.77 -4.52
C ILE A 113 4.87 9.99 -3.84
N VAL A 114 5.50 9.76 -2.69
CA VAL A 114 6.19 10.81 -1.93
C VAL A 114 7.65 10.45 -1.74
N ALA A 115 8.52 11.46 -1.69
CA ALA A 115 9.94 11.27 -1.47
C ALA A 115 10.47 12.33 -0.52
N GLU A 116 11.37 11.92 0.38
CA GLU A 116 12.10 12.78 1.30
C GLU A 116 13.50 12.21 1.52
N GLY A 117 14.54 13.02 1.32
CA GLY A 117 15.92 12.58 1.41
C GLY A 117 16.23 11.44 0.42
N ASP A 118 16.54 10.28 0.95
CA ASP A 118 16.79 9.04 0.20
C ASP A 118 15.61 8.04 0.25
N LEU A 119 14.51 8.41 0.88
CA LEU A 119 13.33 7.56 1.01
C LEU A 119 12.28 7.90 -0.05
N VAL A 120 11.63 6.87 -0.59
CA VAL A 120 10.47 6.98 -1.46
C VAL A 120 9.38 6.05 -0.93
N MET A 121 8.19 6.59 -0.72
CA MET A 121 6.99 5.80 -0.44
C MET A 121 6.07 5.84 -1.65
N ILE A 122 5.60 4.67 -2.09
CA ILE A 122 4.51 4.52 -3.05
C ILE A 122 3.34 3.83 -2.35
N SER A 123 2.13 4.27 -2.62
CA SER A 123 0.93 3.68 -2.02
C SER A 123 -0.12 3.38 -3.07
N PHE A 124 -0.91 2.32 -2.82
CA PHE A 124 -1.90 1.78 -3.74
C PHE A 124 -3.25 1.61 -3.06
N VAL A 125 -4.32 1.74 -3.83
CA VAL A 125 -5.63 1.28 -3.40
C VAL A 125 -5.61 -0.24 -3.28
N ARG A 126 -6.01 -0.75 -2.12
CA ARG A 126 -6.19 -2.18 -1.87
C ARG A 126 -7.66 -2.46 -1.60
N GLU A 127 -8.26 -3.31 -2.42
CA GLU A 127 -9.63 -3.78 -2.22
C GLU A 127 -9.61 -5.07 -1.39
N MET A 128 -10.41 -5.12 -0.34
CA MET A 128 -10.49 -6.23 0.59
C MET A 128 -11.93 -6.70 0.75
N PRO A 129 -12.17 -8.03 0.95
CA PRO A 129 -13.49 -8.52 1.34
C PRO A 129 -13.91 -7.96 2.69
N ASP A 130 -15.17 -7.58 2.84
CA ASP A 130 -15.71 -7.16 4.13
C ASP A 130 -15.75 -8.38 5.08
N PRO A 131 -15.17 -8.30 6.29
CA PRO A 131 -15.16 -9.42 7.23
C PRO A 131 -16.55 -9.79 7.73
N ALA A 132 -17.49 -8.83 7.79
CA ALA A 132 -18.86 -9.04 8.24
C ALA A 132 -19.80 -9.52 7.12
N ASP A 133 -19.49 -9.17 5.85
CA ASP A 133 -20.32 -9.54 4.69
C ASP A 133 -19.43 -9.83 3.47
N LYS A 134 -19.15 -11.10 3.23
CA LYS A 134 -18.25 -11.55 2.14
C LYS A 134 -18.75 -11.21 0.73
N THR A 135 -19.99 -10.77 0.57
CA THR A 135 -20.52 -10.26 -0.71
C THR A 135 -20.13 -8.82 -0.97
N LYS A 136 -19.62 -8.13 0.05
CA LYS A 136 -19.17 -6.73 -0.01
C LYS A 136 -17.64 -6.63 0.04
N LYS A 137 -17.17 -5.47 -0.38
CA LYS A 137 -15.76 -5.10 -0.34
C LYS A 137 -15.62 -3.71 0.26
N TYR A 138 -14.46 -3.47 0.86
CA TYR A 138 -14.03 -2.14 1.27
C TYR A 138 -12.66 -1.83 0.69
N THR A 139 -12.27 -0.57 0.66
CA THR A 139 -10.95 -0.16 0.21
C THR A 139 -10.09 0.27 1.37
N THR A 140 -8.82 -0.09 1.31
CA THR A 140 -7.77 0.39 2.21
C THR A 140 -6.56 0.79 1.37
N THR A 141 -5.47 1.17 2.01
CA THR A 141 -4.24 1.57 1.34
C THR A 141 -3.12 0.62 1.69
N TRP A 142 -2.39 0.16 0.68
CA TRP A 142 -1.13 -0.55 0.83
C TRP A 142 0.01 0.42 0.65
N PHE A 143 1.10 0.26 1.41
CA PHE A 143 2.28 1.10 1.39
C PHE A 143 3.53 0.27 1.19
N ASP A 144 4.39 0.73 0.27
CA ASP A 144 5.75 0.25 0.09
C ASP A 144 6.70 1.43 0.25
N MET A 145 7.74 1.26 1.04
CA MET A 145 8.78 2.26 1.25
C MET A 145 10.13 1.71 0.82
N PHE A 146 10.90 2.55 0.14
CA PHE A 146 12.20 2.21 -0.41
C PHE A 146 13.24 3.23 0.02
N ARG A 147 14.45 2.77 0.33
CA ARG A 147 15.64 3.63 0.49
C ARG A 147 16.50 3.53 -0.77
N ILE A 148 16.90 4.68 -1.25
CA ILE A 148 17.70 4.83 -2.46
C ILE A 148 19.17 5.11 -2.07
N GLU A 149 20.08 4.37 -2.66
CA GLU A 149 21.52 4.53 -2.48
C GLU A 149 22.21 4.47 -3.84
N ASN A 150 22.99 5.51 -4.18
CA ASN A 150 23.72 5.58 -5.46
C ASN A 150 22.84 5.34 -6.70
N GLY A 151 21.60 5.85 -6.69
CA GLY A 151 20.65 5.70 -7.80
C GLY A 151 20.05 4.32 -7.95
N LYS A 152 20.13 3.47 -6.91
CA LYS A 152 19.51 2.15 -6.85
C LYS A 152 18.72 1.96 -5.54
N ILE A 153 17.77 1.08 -5.56
CA ILE A 153 17.01 0.68 -4.37
C ILE A 153 17.89 -0.23 -3.52
N ALA A 154 18.19 0.19 -2.31
CA ALA A 154 19.02 -0.52 -1.36
C ALA A 154 18.23 -1.23 -0.26
N GLU A 155 16.98 -0.81 -0.01
CA GLU A 155 16.20 -1.33 1.10
C GLU A 155 14.70 -1.14 0.85
N HIS A 156 13.88 -2.06 1.38
CA HIS A 156 12.43 -2.05 1.20
C HIS A 156 11.69 -2.49 2.47
N TRP A 157 10.62 -1.78 2.76
CA TRP A 157 9.64 -2.09 3.82
C TRP A 157 8.23 -2.12 3.23
N ASP A 158 7.43 -3.04 3.71
CA ASP A 158 6.00 -3.10 3.50
C ASP A 158 5.26 -3.62 4.74
N SER A 159 3.95 -3.70 4.67
CA SER A 159 3.10 -4.20 5.75
C SER A 159 2.73 -5.68 5.58
N SER A 160 3.47 -6.45 4.78
CA SER A 160 3.18 -7.86 4.54
C SER A 160 3.25 -8.69 5.81
N GLU A 161 2.23 -9.48 6.04
CA GLU A 161 2.25 -10.55 7.03
C GLU A 161 2.99 -11.77 6.48
N LYS A 162 3.52 -12.59 7.40
CA LYS A 162 4.17 -13.85 7.02
C LYS A 162 3.14 -14.80 6.42
N MET A 163 3.38 -15.23 5.19
CA MET A 163 2.54 -16.20 4.49
C MET A 163 2.71 -17.59 5.11
N LYS A 164 1.61 -18.35 5.21
CA LYS A 164 1.70 -19.79 5.49
C LYS A 164 2.24 -20.46 4.23
N MET A 165 3.41 -21.04 4.32
CA MET A 165 3.94 -21.93 3.27
C MET A 165 3.24 -23.28 3.42
N ASN A 166 2.44 -23.67 2.44
CA ASN A 166 1.83 -25.00 2.35
C ASN A 166 2.83 -25.99 1.74
#